data_ca03680e495b30da11b9832a3d5ec5c2
#
_entry.id   ca03680e495b30da11b9832a3d5ec5c2
#
_cell.length_a   1.000
_cell.length_b   1.000
_cell.length_c   1.000
_cell.angle_alpha   90.00
_cell.angle_beta   90.00
_cell.angle_gamma   90.00
#
_symmetry.space_group_name_H-M   'P 1'
#
loop_
_entity.id
_entity.type
_entity.pdbx_description
1 polymer ?
#
loop_
_entity_poly.entity_id
_entity_poly.type
_entity_poly.pdbx_seq_one_letter_code
_entity_poly.pdbx_strand_id
1 'polypeptide(L)'
;MIGLPVIVNGRQRGNVLRGVLAEDGKSLRGLVIRGGLRGARWLSREQISLVGQISVIAKGKAGRVPKDAAYHLFRVTDPDGTRLGVVTDALFNEETLRVSALEISGGPLDDLIDGRWYATAYHVRPIGEVGHVTVPAIREEVNEG
;
A
#
# COMPACT_ATOMS: atom_id res chain seq x y z
N MET A 1 3.59 0.40 7.01
CA MET A 1 4.69 0.01 6.09
C MET A 1 5.54 1.20 5.64
N ILE A 2 4.94 2.31 5.30
CA ILE A 2 5.67 3.52 4.87
C ILE A 2 6.64 3.95 5.96
N GLY A 3 7.87 4.24 5.57
CA GLY A 3 8.94 4.65 6.48
C GLY A 3 9.78 3.52 7.07
N LEU A 4 9.36 2.27 6.92
CA LEU A 4 10.13 1.14 7.47
C LEU A 4 11.51 1.04 6.83
N PRO A 5 12.54 0.72 7.62
CA PRO A 5 13.86 0.46 7.06
C PRO A 5 13.87 -0.81 6.22
N VAL A 6 14.63 -0.76 5.14
CA VAL A 6 14.82 -1.90 4.22
C VAL A 6 16.20 -2.48 4.47
N ILE A 7 16.24 -3.75 4.83
CA ILE A 7 17.46 -4.47 5.17
C ILE A 7 17.77 -5.46 4.05
N VAL A 8 18.96 -5.34 3.49
CA VAL A 8 19.48 -6.24 2.46
C VAL A 8 20.83 -6.77 2.91
N ASN A 9 20.97 -8.07 3.01
CA ASN A 9 22.21 -8.70 3.49
C ASN A 9 22.67 -8.13 4.84
N GLY A 10 21.76 -7.89 5.76
CA GLY A 10 22.03 -7.39 7.10
C GLY A 10 22.35 -5.89 7.19
N ARG A 11 22.25 -5.16 6.07
CA ARG A 11 22.52 -3.72 6.04
C ARG A 11 21.28 -2.95 5.65
N GLN A 12 21.07 -1.81 6.30
CA GLN A 12 20.00 -0.91 5.91
C GLN A 12 20.36 -0.23 4.58
N ARG A 13 19.47 -0.37 3.61
CA ARG A 13 19.65 0.18 2.25
C ARG A 13 18.69 1.31 1.92
N GLY A 14 17.86 1.69 2.84
CA GLY A 14 16.91 2.77 2.63
C GLY A 14 15.67 2.57 3.46
N ASN A 15 14.65 3.33 3.12
CA ASN A 15 13.35 3.29 3.79
C ASN A 15 12.25 3.21 2.76
N VAL A 16 11.15 2.57 3.11
CA VAL A 16 10.00 2.44 2.23
C VAL A 16 9.35 3.81 2.05
N LEU A 17 9.23 4.25 0.80
CA LEU A 17 8.46 5.44 0.45
C LEU A 17 6.99 5.09 0.26
N ARG A 18 6.72 3.99 -0.45
CA ARG A 18 5.37 3.48 -0.66
C ARG A 18 5.39 2.07 -1.21
N GLY A 19 4.29 1.37 -1.00
CA GLY A 19 4.03 0.10 -1.66
C GLY A 19 3.25 0.32 -2.96
N VAL A 20 3.47 -0.57 -3.90
CA VAL A 20 2.70 -0.59 -5.14
C VAL A 20 1.97 -1.92 -5.20
N LEU A 21 0.66 -1.86 -5.32
CA LEU A 21 -0.17 -3.04 -5.36
C LEU A 21 -0.17 -3.66 -6.75
N ALA A 22 -0.38 -4.95 -6.80
CA ALA A 22 -0.69 -5.64 -8.04
C ALA A 22 -1.99 -5.08 -8.64
N GLU A 23 -2.22 -5.35 -9.91
CA GLU A 23 -3.34 -4.77 -10.66
C GLU A 23 -4.71 -5.06 -10.03
N ASP A 24 -4.87 -6.24 -9.44
CA ASP A 24 -6.10 -6.62 -8.74
C ASP A 24 -6.20 -6.02 -7.33
N GLY A 25 -5.15 -5.37 -6.85
CA GLY A 25 -5.11 -4.78 -5.53
C GLY A 25 -5.03 -5.78 -4.37
N LYS A 26 -4.82 -7.06 -4.65
CA LYS A 26 -4.87 -8.12 -3.62
C LYS A 26 -3.51 -8.55 -3.11
N SER A 27 -2.45 -8.07 -3.71
CA SER A 27 -1.09 -8.39 -3.30
C SER A 27 -0.14 -7.25 -3.60
N LEU A 28 1.04 -7.30 -2.99
CA LEU A 28 2.11 -6.35 -3.23
C LEU A 28 2.78 -6.67 -4.55
N ARG A 29 2.95 -5.68 -5.42
CA ARG A 29 3.74 -5.78 -6.63
C ARG A 29 5.21 -5.47 -6.36
N GLY A 30 5.45 -4.50 -5.50
CA GLY A 30 6.80 -4.07 -5.15
C GLY A 30 6.79 -2.86 -4.26
N LEU A 31 7.98 -2.40 -3.91
CA LEU A 31 8.17 -1.24 -3.05
C LEU A 31 9.03 -0.19 -3.74
N VAL A 32 8.61 1.05 -3.59
CA VAL A 32 9.47 2.19 -3.90
C VAL A 32 10.18 2.57 -2.62
N ILE A 33 11.49 2.57 -2.66
CA ILE A 33 12.33 2.89 -1.50
C ILE A 33 13.19 4.09 -1.80
N ARG A 34 13.55 4.81 -0.75
CA ARG A 34 14.56 5.86 -0.83
C ARG A 34 15.84 5.33 -0.23
N GLY A 35 16.94 5.39 -0.96
CA GLY A 35 18.22 4.94 -0.48
C GLY A 35 19.38 5.72 -1.08
N GLY A 36 20.17 6.34 -0.20
CA GLY A 36 21.39 7.03 -0.59
C GLY A 36 21.16 8.17 -1.59
N LEU A 37 22.16 8.38 -2.43
CA LEU A 37 22.19 9.48 -3.38
C LEU A 37 21.39 9.22 -4.66
N ARG A 38 20.90 8.01 -4.86
CA ARG A 38 20.21 7.62 -6.10
C ARG A 38 18.73 7.96 -6.12
N GLY A 39 18.18 8.48 -5.01
CA GLY A 39 16.78 8.81 -4.91
C GLY A 39 15.89 7.57 -4.81
N ALA A 40 14.75 7.61 -5.49
CA ALA A 40 13.77 6.52 -5.44
C ALA A 40 14.25 5.32 -6.27
N ARG A 41 14.13 4.13 -5.68
CA ARG A 41 14.52 2.87 -6.30
C ARG A 41 13.40 1.85 -6.11
N TRP A 42 13.49 0.77 -6.85
CA TRP A 42 12.44 -0.25 -6.92
C TRP A 42 12.92 -1.59 -6.40
N LEU A 43 12.13 -2.17 -5.50
CA LEU A 43 12.26 -3.59 -5.11
C LEU A 43 11.02 -4.32 -5.61
N SER A 44 11.22 -5.31 -6.47
CA SER A 44 10.12 -6.13 -6.94
C SER A 44 9.67 -7.10 -5.83
N ARG A 45 8.47 -7.63 -5.97
CA ARG A 45 7.95 -8.62 -5.03
C ARG A 45 8.91 -9.80 -4.83
N GLU A 46 9.54 -10.27 -5.92
CA GLU A 46 10.46 -11.40 -5.86
C GLU A 46 11.71 -11.13 -5.01
N GLN A 47 12.06 -9.86 -4.86
CA GLN A 47 13.19 -9.46 -4.03
C GLN A 47 12.82 -9.34 -2.55
N ILE A 48 11.55 -9.27 -2.22
CA ILE A 48 11.08 -9.03 -0.87
C ILE A 48 10.83 -10.37 -0.19
N SER A 49 11.56 -10.62 0.90
CA SER A 49 11.41 -11.85 1.68
C SER A 49 10.38 -11.69 2.78
N LEU A 50 10.28 -10.51 3.37
CA LEU A 50 9.40 -10.26 4.51
C LEU A 50 9.05 -8.77 4.58
N VAL A 51 7.79 -8.47 4.79
CA VAL A 51 7.36 -7.14 5.21
C VAL A 51 6.90 -7.26 6.66
N GLY A 52 7.81 -6.98 7.57
CA GLY A 52 7.54 -7.11 9.00
C GLY A 52 6.99 -5.82 9.60
N GLN A 53 6.85 -5.83 10.91
CA GLN A 53 6.33 -4.67 11.64
C GLN A 53 7.39 -3.59 11.86
N ILE A 54 8.65 -3.98 11.90
CA ILE A 54 9.76 -3.04 12.19
C ILE A 54 10.72 -2.86 11.02
N SER A 55 10.69 -3.74 10.03
CA SER A 55 11.58 -3.64 8.88
C SER A 55 11.07 -4.48 7.72
N VAL A 56 11.61 -4.18 6.54
CA VAL A 56 11.44 -4.99 5.34
C VAL A 56 12.75 -5.72 5.10
N ILE A 57 12.69 -7.01 4.87
CA ILE A 57 13.84 -7.82 4.51
C ILE A 57 13.76 -8.11 3.01
N ALA A 58 14.83 -7.78 2.31
CA ALA A 58 14.90 -7.97 0.87
C ALA A 58 16.26 -8.53 0.46
N LYS A 59 16.36 -8.90 -0.80
CA LYS A 59 17.59 -9.44 -1.40
C LYS A 59 17.86 -8.78 -2.73
N GLY A 60 19.12 -8.82 -3.13
CA GLY A 60 19.52 -8.27 -4.42
C GLY A 60 19.60 -6.76 -4.41
N LYS A 61 19.73 -6.21 -5.59
CA LYS A 61 19.93 -4.78 -5.79
C LYS A 61 18.63 -4.11 -6.23
N ALA A 62 18.29 -3.00 -5.61
CA ALA A 62 17.16 -2.19 -6.03
C ALA A 62 17.40 -1.61 -7.42
N GLY A 63 16.35 -1.65 -8.24
CA GLY A 63 16.42 -1.21 -9.63
C GLY A 63 15.73 0.11 -9.87
N ARG A 64 15.45 0.36 -11.15
CA ARG A 64 14.71 1.54 -11.57
C ARG A 64 13.23 1.35 -11.31
N VAL A 65 12.56 2.38 -10.81
CA VAL A 65 11.10 2.35 -10.62
C VAL A 65 10.42 2.24 -11.98
N PRO A 66 9.56 1.22 -12.20
CA PRO A 66 8.81 1.12 -13.45
C PRO A 66 7.94 2.36 -13.66
N LYS A 67 7.77 2.76 -14.91
CA LYS A 67 6.98 3.96 -15.24
C LYS A 67 5.55 3.85 -14.76
N ASP A 68 4.94 2.69 -14.89
CA ASP A 68 3.57 2.44 -14.45
C ASP A 68 3.44 2.27 -12.93
N ALA A 69 4.54 2.23 -12.21
CA ALA A 69 4.59 2.19 -10.75
C ALA A 69 5.00 3.51 -10.13
N ALA A 70 5.28 4.53 -10.93
CA ALA A 70 5.79 5.81 -10.45
C ALA A 70 4.76 6.56 -9.61
N TYR A 71 3.51 6.41 -9.92
CA TYR A 71 2.45 7.13 -9.23
C TYR A 71 1.17 6.30 -9.17
N HIS A 72 0.65 6.10 -7.96
CA HIS A 72 -0.63 5.45 -7.74
C HIS A 72 -1.40 6.17 -6.65
N LEU A 73 -2.54 6.68 -7.02
CA LEU A 73 -3.49 7.23 -6.08
C LEU A 73 -4.78 6.42 -6.18
N PHE A 74 -5.17 5.80 -5.08
CA PHE A 74 -6.39 5.02 -5.04
C PHE A 74 -7.50 5.82 -4.40
N ARG A 75 -8.52 6.16 -5.19
CA ARG A 75 -9.73 6.78 -4.70
C ARG A 75 -10.72 5.70 -4.29
N VAL A 76 -11.42 5.94 -3.19
CA VAL A 76 -12.36 4.99 -2.63
C VAL A 76 -13.77 5.53 -2.78
N THR A 77 -14.63 4.71 -3.36
CA THR A 77 -16.07 5.03 -3.50
C THR A 77 -16.90 3.85 -3.03
N ASP A 78 -18.17 4.10 -2.72
CA ASP A 78 -19.14 3.03 -2.54
C ASP A 78 -19.68 2.59 -3.91
N PRO A 79 -20.54 1.56 -3.96
CA PRO A 79 -21.10 1.09 -5.23
C PRO A 79 -21.93 2.15 -5.98
N ASP A 80 -22.46 3.14 -5.28
CA ASP A 80 -23.23 4.22 -5.88
C ASP A 80 -22.34 5.34 -6.43
N GLY A 81 -21.03 5.22 -6.25
CA GLY A 81 -20.08 6.23 -6.68
C GLY A 81 -19.86 7.34 -5.68
N THR A 82 -20.43 7.24 -4.48
CA THR A 82 -20.18 8.24 -3.42
C THR A 82 -18.74 8.13 -2.96
N ARG A 83 -18.07 9.28 -2.90
CA ARG A 83 -16.67 9.35 -2.53
C ARG A 83 -16.50 9.12 -1.03
N LEU A 84 -15.68 8.15 -0.66
CA LEU A 84 -15.43 7.79 0.73
C LEU A 84 -14.05 8.21 1.24
N GLY A 85 -13.11 8.45 0.34
CA GLY A 85 -11.77 8.86 0.72
C GLY A 85 -10.70 8.35 -0.23
N VAL A 86 -9.50 8.18 0.31
CA VAL A 86 -8.35 7.68 -0.43
C VAL A 86 -7.65 6.59 0.40
N VAL A 87 -7.00 5.68 -0.31
CA VAL A 87 -6.15 4.67 0.34
C VAL A 87 -4.85 5.33 0.77
N THR A 88 -4.51 5.20 2.04
CA THR A 88 -3.30 5.76 2.62
C THR A 88 -2.23 4.72 2.91
N ASP A 89 -2.63 3.48 3.15
CA ASP A 89 -1.70 2.39 3.38
C ASP A 89 -2.40 1.06 3.17
N ALA A 90 -1.64 -0.01 3.22
CA ALA A 90 -2.17 -1.36 3.15
C ALA A 90 -1.51 -2.23 4.20
N LEU A 91 -2.28 -3.14 4.76
CA LEU A 91 -1.78 -4.17 5.66
C LEU A 91 -1.57 -5.44 4.86
N PHE A 92 -0.44 -6.07 5.06
CA PHE A 92 -0.05 -7.27 4.33
C PHE A 92 0.18 -8.45 5.25
N ASN A 93 -0.04 -9.63 4.72
CA ASN A 93 0.53 -10.82 5.33
C ASN A 93 2.05 -10.75 5.17
N GLU A 94 2.79 -10.94 6.24
CA GLU A 94 4.23 -10.72 6.27
C GLU A 94 5.00 -11.60 5.29
N GLU A 95 4.54 -12.80 5.05
CA GLU A 95 5.24 -13.77 4.21
C GLU A 95 4.67 -13.86 2.80
N THR A 96 3.33 -13.92 2.68
CA THR A 96 2.68 -14.07 1.37
C THR A 96 2.60 -12.77 0.61
N LEU A 97 2.73 -11.64 1.29
CA LEU A 97 2.60 -10.29 0.75
C LEU A 97 1.21 -10.02 0.14
N ARG A 98 0.22 -10.79 0.57
CA ARG A 98 -1.17 -10.52 0.20
C ARG A 98 -1.75 -9.44 1.10
N VAL A 99 -2.60 -8.61 0.52
CA VAL A 99 -3.25 -7.53 1.26
C VAL A 99 -4.31 -8.11 2.18
N SER A 100 -4.21 -7.76 3.46
CA SER A 100 -5.23 -8.11 4.47
C SER A 100 -6.31 -7.04 4.56
N ALA A 101 -5.91 -5.78 4.45
CA ALA A 101 -6.83 -4.65 4.53
C ALA A 101 -6.20 -3.41 3.90
N LEU A 102 -7.04 -2.50 3.44
CA LEU A 102 -6.61 -1.17 3.00
C LEU A 102 -6.99 -0.15 4.06
N GLU A 103 -6.04 0.69 4.43
CA GLU A 103 -6.30 1.84 5.30
C GLU A 103 -6.83 2.98 4.46
N ILE A 104 -7.94 3.56 4.89
CA ILE A 104 -8.64 4.59 4.15
C ILE A 104 -8.80 5.82 5.03
N SER A 105 -8.48 6.96 4.45
CA SER A 105 -8.65 8.27 5.07
C SER A 105 -9.76 9.02 4.33
N GLY A 106 -10.73 9.53 5.09
CA GLY A 106 -11.78 10.40 4.56
C GLY A 106 -11.37 11.85 4.44
N GLY A 107 -10.16 12.18 4.91
CA GLY A 107 -9.63 13.54 4.94
C GLY A 107 -9.27 13.97 6.36
N PRO A 108 -8.53 15.08 6.52
CA PRO A 108 -8.05 15.48 7.84
C PRO A 108 -9.15 15.69 8.88
N LEU A 109 -10.27 16.25 8.46
CA LEU A 109 -11.36 16.52 9.39
C LEU A 109 -12.08 15.24 9.81
N ASP A 110 -12.36 14.36 8.86
CA ASP A 110 -12.98 13.07 9.15
C ASP A 110 -12.06 12.19 9.98
N ASP A 111 -10.77 12.20 9.70
CA ASP A 111 -9.79 11.43 10.46
C ASP A 111 -9.69 11.90 11.92
N LEU A 112 -9.88 13.19 12.14
CA LEU A 112 -9.85 13.75 13.49
C LEU A 112 -11.06 13.31 14.33
N ILE A 113 -12.21 13.14 13.69
CA ILE A 113 -13.45 12.78 14.37
C ILE A 113 -13.60 11.27 14.48
N ASP A 114 -13.49 10.57 13.35
CA ASP A 114 -13.78 9.13 13.26
C ASP A 114 -12.54 8.26 13.16
N GLY A 115 -11.38 8.87 12.92
CA GLY A 115 -10.15 8.14 12.64
C GLY A 115 -10.15 7.56 11.23
N ARG A 116 -9.05 6.92 10.90
CA ARG A 116 -8.93 6.16 9.66
C ARG A 116 -9.59 4.80 9.85
N TRP A 117 -10.03 4.21 8.76
CA TRP A 117 -10.71 2.93 8.82
C TRP A 117 -10.08 1.94 7.84
N TYR A 118 -10.43 0.67 7.99
CA TYR A 118 -9.84 -0.41 7.21
C TYR A 118 -10.91 -1.14 6.43
N ALA A 119 -10.67 -1.33 5.14
CA ALA A 119 -11.52 -2.14 4.29
C ALA A 119 -10.87 -3.49 4.04
N THR A 120 -11.58 -4.56 4.37
CA THR A 120 -11.14 -5.92 4.11
C THR A 120 -11.80 -6.50 2.87
N ALA A 121 -12.94 -5.95 2.47
CA ALA A 121 -13.66 -6.33 1.25
C ALA A 121 -13.67 -5.13 0.31
N TYR A 122 -13.14 -5.31 -0.89
CA TYR A 122 -13.04 -4.24 -1.87
C TYR A 122 -12.76 -4.80 -3.26
N HIS A 123 -13.02 -3.98 -4.27
CA HIS A 123 -12.63 -4.24 -5.65
C HIS A 123 -11.78 -3.11 -6.18
N VAL A 124 -10.75 -3.44 -6.93
CA VAL A 124 -9.88 -2.46 -7.55
C VAL A 124 -10.12 -2.43 -9.05
N ARG A 125 -10.31 -1.23 -9.58
CA ARG A 125 -10.39 -0.98 -11.02
C ARG A 125 -9.37 0.07 -11.41
N PRO A 126 -8.54 -0.19 -12.39
CA PRO A 126 -7.73 0.87 -12.98
C PRO A 126 -8.62 1.74 -13.88
N ILE A 127 -8.58 3.05 -13.67
CA ILE A 127 -9.23 4.03 -14.55
C ILE A 127 -8.17 5.06 -14.91
N GLY A 128 -7.63 4.96 -16.12
CA GLY A 128 -6.49 5.77 -16.51
C GLY A 128 -5.27 5.45 -15.68
N GLU A 129 -4.64 6.48 -15.13
CA GLU A 129 -3.47 6.33 -14.26
C GLU A 129 -3.84 6.24 -12.78
N VAL A 130 -5.13 6.30 -12.48
CA VAL A 130 -5.64 6.32 -11.10
C VAL A 130 -6.34 5.01 -10.82
N GLY A 131 -5.97 4.34 -9.75
CA GLY A 131 -6.69 3.19 -9.25
C GLY A 131 -7.96 3.62 -8.52
N HIS A 132 -9.05 2.92 -8.78
CA HIS A 132 -10.30 3.10 -8.05
C HIS A 132 -10.57 1.87 -7.20
N VAL A 133 -10.89 2.11 -5.93
CA VAL A 133 -11.29 1.07 -4.99
C VAL A 133 -12.77 1.26 -4.68
N THR A 134 -13.54 0.19 -4.89
CA THR A 134 -14.95 0.16 -4.53
C THR A 134 -15.11 -0.72 -3.29
N VAL A 135 -15.76 -0.19 -2.27
CA VAL A 135 -16.06 -0.92 -1.04
C VAL A 135 -17.58 -1.11 -0.89
N PRO A 136 -18.02 -2.10 -0.13
CA PRO A 136 -19.47 -2.28 0.11
C PRO A 136 -20.10 -1.02 0.71
N ALA A 137 -21.36 -0.80 0.37
CA ALA A 137 -22.12 0.36 0.86
C ALA A 137 -22.23 0.38 2.40
N ILE A 138 -22.24 -0.79 3.00
CA ILE A 138 -22.30 -0.93 4.45
C ILE A 138 -20.91 -1.30 4.94
N ARG A 139 -20.32 -0.41 5.73
CA ARG A 139 -19.10 -0.76 6.46
C ARG A 139 -19.41 -1.86 7.43
N GLU A 140 -18.62 -2.92 7.38
CA GLU A 140 -18.62 -3.84 8.49
C GLU A 140 -18.05 -3.11 9.68
N GLU A 141 -18.89 -2.91 10.65
CA GLU A 141 -18.45 -2.37 11.93
C GLU A 141 -17.68 -3.44 12.61
N VAL A 142 -16.48 -3.19 12.65
CA VAL A 142 -15.68 -4.13 13.29
C VAL A 142 -16.02 -4.18 14.72
N ASN A 143 -16.66 -4.08 14.91
CA ASN A 143 -16.74 -4.21 16.01
C ASN A 143 -17.57 -4.23 16.66
N GLU A 144 -17.85 -4.19 16.43
CA GLU A 144 -18.45 -4.13 16.96
C GLU A 144 -18.46 -4.59 17.93
N GLY A 145 -18.25 -4.56 18.16
CA GLY A 145 -18.39 -4.95 19.36
C GLY A 145 -17.87 -5.11 20.19
#